data_c34594a272a6169c4da3e0613c5699c5
#
_entry.id   c34594a272a6169c4da3e0613c5699c5
#
_cell.length_a   1.000
_cell.length_b   1.000
_cell.length_c   1.000
_cell.angle_alpha   90.00
_cell.angle_beta   90.00
_cell.angle_gamma   90.00
#
_symmetry.space_group_name_H-M   'P 1'
#
loop_
_entity.id
_entity.type
_entity.pdbx_description
1 polymer ?
#
loop_
_entity_poly.entity_id
_entity_poly.type
_entity_poly.pdbx_seq_one_letter_code
_entity_poly.pdbx_strand_id
1 'polypeptide(L)'
;MRNILLFLCLVLLSASATAQQKISVTFPKSLENTSLDGRLLVMLSTDSASEPRNQIRDEVTTAQIFGIDVDAWKPDSPAVIDNNVFGYPVRSLKDIPAGTYYAQAVLHRYETFKRKDGHTVKLPMDRGEGQNWRTAPGNLVGNVVKVQFDPKKTDAIKLTLDKKNPPLPEPKDTKFIKHIKMQSKLLTEFWGRPMFLGAHILLPDGFEEHPEARYPLMVFHGHFPADFSGFRETPPPADMDTTDYIERFKLYGYKKIQAQEAHNFYKTWTSKNFPRFIIIEIQHANPYYDDSYAVNSANLGPYGDAITYELIPYIEKQFRGIGQGWARFLYGGSTGGWEALAAQVFYPDEYNGCFAACPDPIDFRAYTTVNIYNDKNAYYQEGAFRKTLRPGKRDYLGHVSAMLMDMNHKELAIGTNSRSGDQWDIWEAVYSPVGENGYPKPIWNKLTGEIDKAVAAYWRENYDLQHIIQRDWAKLGKKLQGKIHIYCGDMDNYYLNNAVYLMEETLKSLDNPKADAEVRYGDRFEHCWNGDPNVPNYISRLRYNTMYVPKILERIEKTAPAGADLKSWRY
;
A
#
# COMPACT_ATOMS: atom_id res chain seq x y z
N MET A 1 43.76 58.00 -45.66
CA MET A 1 42.36 57.62 -45.51
C MET A 1 42.26 56.15 -45.84
N ARG A 2 42.15 55.34 -44.83
CA ARG A 2 42.25 53.86 -44.93
C ARG A 2 40.93 53.25 -44.46
N ASN A 3 40.15 52.72 -45.39
CA ASN A 3 38.89 52.09 -45.14
C ASN A 3 39.12 50.74 -44.51
N ILE A 4 38.63 50.53 -43.27
CA ILE A 4 38.58 49.25 -42.58
C ILE A 4 37.22 48.68 -42.92
N LEU A 5 37.20 47.57 -43.69
CA LEU A 5 36.01 46.70 -43.87
C LEU A 5 35.92 45.79 -42.68
N LEU A 6 34.86 45.93 -41.89
CA LEU A 6 34.49 44.97 -40.85
C LEU A 6 33.71 43.83 -41.52
N PHE A 7 34.29 42.65 -41.57
CA PHE A 7 33.59 41.38 -41.90
C PHE A 7 32.88 40.85 -40.65
N LEU A 8 31.56 41.00 -40.63
CA LEU A 8 30.72 40.38 -39.60
C LEU A 8 30.47 38.91 -40.00
N CYS A 9 31.19 37.95 -39.42
CA CYS A 9 30.88 36.53 -39.50
C CYS A 9 29.68 36.22 -38.59
N LEU A 10 28.48 36.17 -39.14
CA LEU A 10 27.32 35.55 -38.50
C LEU A 10 27.53 34.03 -38.48
N VAL A 11 27.98 33.49 -37.35
CA VAL A 11 27.92 32.05 -37.09
C VAL A 11 26.47 31.71 -36.74
N LEU A 12 25.71 31.26 -37.72
CA LEU A 12 24.43 30.59 -37.54
C LEU A 12 24.74 29.24 -36.84
N LEU A 13 24.66 29.21 -35.51
CA LEU A 13 24.50 27.99 -34.76
C LEU A 13 23.10 27.41 -35.09
N SER A 14 23.03 26.65 -36.19
CA SER A 14 21.93 25.74 -36.43
C SER A 14 21.97 24.68 -35.32
N ALA A 15 21.20 24.87 -34.26
CA ALA A 15 20.84 23.80 -33.37
C ALA A 15 20.10 22.75 -34.22
N SER A 16 20.82 21.77 -34.71
CA SER A 16 20.23 20.59 -35.31
C SER A 16 19.43 19.92 -34.20
N ALA A 17 18.15 20.23 -34.10
CA ALA A 17 17.22 19.43 -33.36
C ALA A 17 17.25 18.03 -34.04
N THR A 18 18.07 17.13 -33.52
CA THR A 18 18.05 15.72 -33.97
C THR A 18 16.66 15.20 -33.65
N ALA A 19 15.83 15.14 -34.69
CA ALA A 19 14.51 14.53 -34.58
C ALA A 19 14.70 13.08 -34.09
N GLN A 20 14.03 12.74 -32.99
CA GLN A 20 14.16 11.46 -32.31
C GLN A 20 12.82 10.74 -32.30
N GLN A 21 12.84 9.42 -32.28
CA GLN A 21 11.62 8.63 -32.31
C GLN A 21 10.75 8.94 -31.09
N LYS A 22 9.45 9.11 -31.33
CA LYS A 22 8.42 9.43 -30.35
C LYS A 22 7.39 8.31 -30.31
N ILE A 23 6.64 8.22 -29.23
CA ILE A 23 5.48 7.34 -29.15
C ILE A 23 4.23 8.21 -29.04
N SER A 24 3.32 8.05 -30.00
CA SER A 24 2.07 8.80 -30.10
C SER A 24 0.92 7.88 -29.72
N VAL A 25 0.13 8.27 -28.73
CA VAL A 25 -1.01 7.47 -28.23
C VAL A 25 -2.30 8.23 -28.48
N THR A 26 -3.34 7.53 -28.95
CA THR A 26 -4.70 8.07 -29.11
C THR A 26 -5.72 7.15 -28.47
N PHE A 27 -6.93 7.63 -28.26
CA PHE A 27 -8.10 6.79 -27.98
C PHE A 27 -9.25 7.21 -28.89
N PRO A 28 -10.05 6.28 -29.44
CA PRO A 28 -11.09 6.61 -30.39
C PRO A 28 -12.33 7.14 -29.69
N LYS A 29 -13.05 8.06 -30.34
CA LYS A 29 -14.32 8.60 -29.87
C LYS A 29 -15.39 7.52 -29.63
N SER A 30 -15.30 6.38 -30.30
CA SER A 30 -16.19 5.23 -30.10
C SER A 30 -16.01 4.54 -28.75
N LEU A 31 -14.81 4.63 -28.14
CA LEU A 31 -14.52 4.06 -26.81
C LEU A 31 -14.92 5.02 -25.69
N GLU A 32 -14.60 6.31 -25.86
CA GLU A 32 -14.94 7.38 -24.91
C GLU A 32 -15.10 8.68 -25.69
N ASN A 33 -16.25 9.34 -25.54
CA ASN A 33 -16.60 10.52 -26.33
C ASN A 33 -16.34 11.85 -25.62
N THR A 34 -15.89 11.79 -24.36
CA THR A 34 -15.53 12.95 -23.54
C THR A 34 -14.04 13.11 -23.42
N SER A 35 -13.59 14.31 -23.10
CA SER A 35 -12.19 14.53 -22.73
C SER A 35 -11.86 13.88 -21.40
N LEU A 36 -10.62 13.37 -21.28
CA LEU A 36 -10.16 12.62 -20.12
C LEU A 36 -9.01 13.32 -19.42
N ASP A 37 -8.99 13.22 -18.11
CA ASP A 37 -7.84 13.52 -17.25
C ASP A 37 -7.22 12.21 -16.79
N GLY A 38 -5.89 12.19 -16.59
CA GLY A 38 -5.22 11.01 -16.08
C GLY A 38 -3.72 10.99 -16.27
N ARG A 39 -3.16 9.84 -15.97
CA ARG A 39 -1.75 9.52 -16.23
C ARG A 39 -1.68 8.55 -17.41
N LEU A 40 -1.15 9.01 -18.53
CA LEU A 40 -0.86 8.16 -19.67
C LEU A 40 0.49 7.45 -19.44
N LEU A 41 0.46 6.13 -19.41
CA LEU A 41 1.63 5.26 -19.25
C LEU A 41 1.89 4.51 -20.55
N VAL A 42 3.16 4.44 -20.95
CA VAL A 42 3.64 3.64 -22.07
C VAL A 42 4.73 2.70 -21.58
N MET A 43 4.57 1.41 -21.84
CA MET A 43 5.52 0.38 -21.49
C MET A 43 6.13 -0.25 -22.72
N LEU A 44 7.43 -0.59 -22.65
CA LEU A 44 8.18 -1.31 -23.67
C LEU A 44 8.88 -2.50 -23.03
N SER A 45 8.60 -3.71 -23.53
CA SER A 45 9.23 -4.94 -23.04
C SER A 45 9.86 -5.72 -24.19
N THR A 46 10.95 -6.41 -23.93
CA THR A 46 11.54 -7.41 -24.84
C THR A 46 10.91 -8.80 -24.66
N ASP A 47 10.19 -9.01 -23.54
CA ASP A 47 9.51 -10.27 -23.23
C ASP A 47 8.05 -10.23 -23.69
N SER A 48 7.62 -11.27 -24.41
CA SER A 48 6.25 -11.45 -24.91
C SER A 48 5.41 -12.42 -24.08
N ALA A 49 5.95 -12.99 -23.00
CA ALA A 49 5.26 -14.01 -22.19
C ALA A 49 4.04 -13.45 -21.45
N SER A 50 4.06 -12.15 -21.13
CA SER A 50 2.92 -11.47 -20.51
C SER A 50 2.78 -10.04 -21.05
N GLU A 51 1.64 -9.38 -20.77
CA GLU A 51 1.45 -7.97 -21.15
C GLU A 51 2.49 -7.08 -20.46
N PRO A 52 3.08 -6.10 -21.17
CA PRO A 52 4.08 -5.18 -20.61
C PRO A 52 3.65 -4.51 -19.30
N ARG A 53 2.36 -4.16 -19.13
CA ARG A 53 1.85 -3.58 -17.89
C ARG A 53 2.02 -4.49 -16.66
N ASN A 54 2.14 -5.80 -16.85
CA ASN A 54 2.33 -6.77 -15.77
C ASN A 54 3.81 -7.08 -15.51
N GLN A 55 4.74 -6.44 -16.22
CA GLN A 55 6.17 -6.68 -16.13
C GLN A 55 6.93 -5.54 -15.41
N ILE A 56 6.23 -4.56 -14.85
CA ILE A 56 6.85 -3.45 -14.11
C ILE A 56 7.12 -3.88 -12.67
N ARG A 57 8.39 -3.79 -12.26
CA ARG A 57 8.91 -4.23 -10.96
C ARG A 57 9.88 -3.19 -10.39
N ASP A 58 10.28 -3.35 -9.11
CA ASP A 58 11.22 -2.46 -8.43
C ASP A 58 12.66 -2.60 -8.95
N GLU A 59 13.00 -3.79 -9.43
CA GLU A 59 14.34 -4.11 -9.93
C GLU A 59 14.58 -3.46 -11.30
N VAL A 60 15.82 -3.06 -11.58
CA VAL A 60 16.21 -2.45 -12.88
C VAL A 60 16.08 -3.41 -14.07
N THR A 61 15.95 -4.71 -13.84
CA THR A 61 15.66 -5.75 -14.86
C THR A 61 14.17 -5.88 -15.11
N THR A 62 13.50 -4.76 -15.37
CA THR A 62 12.05 -4.66 -15.59
C THR A 62 11.76 -4.15 -17.00
N ALA A 63 10.51 -4.21 -17.46
CA ALA A 63 10.09 -3.51 -18.67
C ALA A 63 10.24 -1.99 -18.47
N GLN A 64 10.47 -1.28 -19.58
CA GLN A 64 10.55 0.19 -19.57
C GLN A 64 9.16 0.78 -19.35
N ILE A 65 9.05 1.83 -18.54
CA ILE A 65 7.81 2.60 -18.36
C ILE A 65 8.07 4.09 -18.43
N PHE A 66 7.21 4.81 -19.16
CA PHE A 66 7.20 6.26 -19.30
C PHE A 66 5.81 6.79 -19.03
N GLY A 67 5.69 7.93 -18.33
CA GLY A 67 4.39 8.49 -18.02
C GLY A 67 4.31 10.00 -18.17
N ILE A 68 3.17 10.49 -18.65
CA ILE A 68 2.81 11.91 -18.67
C ILE A 68 1.41 12.13 -18.10
N ASP A 69 1.22 13.24 -17.41
CA ASP A 69 -0.13 13.67 -17.05
C ASP A 69 -0.83 14.26 -18.29
N VAL A 70 -2.09 13.92 -18.49
CA VAL A 70 -2.95 14.48 -19.53
C VAL A 70 -4.15 15.15 -18.89
N ASP A 71 -4.43 16.38 -19.36
CA ASP A 71 -5.55 17.18 -18.89
C ASP A 71 -6.46 17.51 -20.06
N ALA A 72 -7.77 17.27 -19.89
CA ALA A 72 -8.80 17.47 -20.90
C ALA A 72 -8.40 16.87 -22.28
N TRP A 73 -7.74 15.70 -22.26
CA TRP A 73 -7.28 15.01 -23.45
C TRP A 73 -8.46 14.55 -24.31
N LYS A 74 -8.52 15.07 -25.54
CA LYS A 74 -9.65 14.85 -26.44
C LYS A 74 -9.55 13.52 -27.19
N PRO A 75 -10.68 12.84 -27.48
CA PRO A 75 -10.69 11.70 -28.39
C PRO A 75 -10.00 12.02 -29.72
N ASP A 76 -9.39 11.01 -30.32
CA ASP A 76 -8.69 11.06 -31.61
C ASP A 76 -7.50 12.04 -31.67
N SER A 77 -7.21 12.76 -30.60
CA SER A 77 -6.04 13.64 -30.48
C SER A 77 -4.84 12.87 -29.95
N PRO A 78 -3.61 13.09 -30.48
CA PRO A 78 -2.43 12.40 -29.99
C PRO A 78 -1.92 13.00 -28.68
N ALA A 79 -1.59 12.14 -27.70
CA ALA A 79 -0.68 12.44 -26.61
C ALA A 79 0.70 11.85 -26.94
N VAL A 80 1.78 12.54 -26.64
CA VAL A 80 3.12 12.19 -27.13
C VAL A 80 4.09 11.96 -25.99
N ILE A 81 4.73 10.82 -25.99
CA ILE A 81 5.89 10.49 -25.16
C ILE A 81 7.14 10.78 -26.02
N ASP A 82 7.97 11.69 -25.56
CA ASP A 82 9.24 12.06 -26.20
C ASP A 82 10.43 11.91 -25.23
N ASN A 83 11.60 12.36 -25.64
CA ASN A 83 12.84 12.22 -24.86
C ASN A 83 12.90 13.04 -23.57
N ASN A 84 11.99 14.00 -23.39
CA ASN A 84 11.91 14.81 -22.18
C ASN A 84 11.07 14.13 -21.09
N VAL A 85 10.32 13.08 -21.45
CA VAL A 85 9.50 12.33 -20.51
C VAL A 85 10.37 11.44 -19.66
N PHE A 86 10.23 11.57 -18.34
CA PHE A 86 10.95 10.74 -17.39
C PHE A 86 10.44 9.31 -17.43
N GLY A 87 11.35 8.34 -17.47
CA GLY A 87 11.06 6.93 -17.49
C GLY A 87 11.84 6.11 -16.45
N TYR A 88 11.51 4.84 -16.36
CA TYR A 88 12.17 3.85 -15.52
C TYR A 88 12.20 2.47 -16.22
N PRO A 89 13.25 1.67 -16.09
CA PRO A 89 14.54 1.95 -15.45
C PRO A 89 15.43 2.90 -16.24
N VAL A 90 15.18 3.07 -17.54
CA VAL A 90 15.88 4.02 -18.40
C VAL A 90 15.17 5.36 -18.35
N ARG A 91 15.92 6.45 -18.09
CA ARG A 91 15.36 7.77 -17.81
C ARG A 91 14.75 8.48 -19.01
N SER A 92 15.16 8.13 -20.22
CA SER A 92 14.70 8.81 -21.45
C SER A 92 14.61 7.83 -22.61
N LEU A 93 13.65 8.05 -23.52
CA LEU A 93 13.54 7.26 -24.76
C LEU A 93 14.83 7.23 -25.58
N LYS A 94 15.64 8.32 -25.58
CA LYS A 94 16.91 8.38 -26.30
C LYS A 94 17.94 7.35 -25.86
N ASP A 95 17.82 6.86 -24.61
CA ASP A 95 18.77 5.94 -23.99
C ASP A 95 18.32 4.47 -24.12
N ILE A 96 17.15 4.21 -24.73
CA ILE A 96 16.67 2.85 -25.01
C ILE A 96 17.45 2.28 -26.22
N PRO A 97 18.00 1.09 -26.12
CA PRO A 97 18.66 0.41 -27.26
C PRO A 97 17.70 0.21 -28.43
N ALA A 98 18.23 0.37 -29.66
CA ALA A 98 17.46 0.01 -30.84
C ALA A 98 17.15 -1.50 -30.84
N GLY A 99 15.92 -1.87 -31.17
CA GLY A 99 15.52 -3.28 -31.14
C GLY A 99 14.02 -3.49 -31.33
N THR A 100 13.63 -4.75 -31.17
CA THR A 100 12.22 -5.17 -31.18
C THR A 100 11.66 -5.13 -29.79
N TYR A 101 10.52 -4.46 -29.62
CA TYR A 101 9.81 -4.36 -28.35
C TYR A 101 8.33 -4.72 -28.51
N TYR A 102 7.73 -5.14 -27.41
CA TYR A 102 6.29 -5.24 -27.24
C TYR A 102 5.86 -3.98 -26.47
N ALA A 103 5.10 -3.12 -27.15
CA ALA A 103 4.65 -1.84 -26.61
C ALA A 103 3.19 -1.91 -26.18
N GLN A 104 2.86 -1.30 -25.04
CA GLN A 104 1.50 -1.19 -24.53
C GLN A 104 1.29 0.19 -23.89
N ALA A 105 0.11 0.77 -24.07
CA ALA A 105 -0.31 1.99 -23.40
C ALA A 105 -1.45 1.73 -22.42
N VAL A 106 -1.48 2.50 -21.32
CA VAL A 106 -2.55 2.51 -20.32
C VAL A 106 -2.84 3.95 -19.94
N LEU A 107 -4.09 4.35 -19.86
CA LEU A 107 -4.52 5.57 -19.22
C LEU A 107 -5.09 5.27 -17.83
N HIS A 108 -4.38 5.65 -16.79
CA HIS A 108 -4.88 5.69 -15.43
C HIS A 108 -5.72 6.94 -15.27
N ARG A 109 -7.04 6.80 -15.29
CA ARG A 109 -7.97 7.92 -15.30
C ARG A 109 -8.02 8.63 -13.96
N TYR A 110 -8.10 9.97 -14.02
CA TYR A 110 -8.31 10.81 -12.84
C TYR A 110 -9.69 11.43 -12.85
N GLU A 111 -10.23 11.65 -11.67
CA GLU A 111 -11.42 12.45 -11.42
C GLU A 111 -11.05 13.71 -10.64
N THR A 112 -11.88 14.74 -10.75
CA THR A 112 -11.70 15.98 -10.01
C THR A 112 -12.38 15.89 -8.66
N PHE A 113 -11.62 16.15 -7.59
CA PHE A 113 -12.09 16.20 -6.21
C PHE A 113 -12.01 17.64 -5.70
N LYS A 114 -13.10 18.13 -5.13
CA LYS A 114 -13.18 19.43 -4.47
C LYS A 114 -13.25 19.22 -2.97
N ARG A 115 -12.11 19.28 -2.31
CA ARG A 115 -12.00 18.97 -0.89
C ARG A 115 -12.53 20.12 -0.03
N LYS A 116 -12.91 19.77 1.23
CA LYS A 116 -13.38 20.73 2.24
C LYS A 116 -12.37 21.85 2.56
N ASP A 117 -11.08 21.57 2.43
CA ASP A 117 -10.00 22.53 2.65
C ASP A 117 -9.88 23.59 1.53
N GLY A 118 -10.74 23.54 0.53
CA GLY A 118 -10.79 24.47 -0.60
C GLY A 118 -9.94 24.07 -1.80
N HIS A 119 -9.10 23.04 -1.69
CA HIS A 119 -8.29 22.57 -2.81
C HIS A 119 -9.11 21.74 -3.81
N THR A 120 -8.76 21.91 -5.08
CA THR A 120 -9.27 21.07 -6.16
C THR A 120 -8.10 20.25 -6.71
N VAL A 121 -8.21 18.92 -6.62
CA VAL A 121 -7.17 17.99 -7.04
C VAL A 121 -7.71 16.98 -8.04
N LYS A 122 -6.84 16.47 -8.91
CA LYS A 122 -7.14 15.40 -9.87
C LYS A 122 -6.45 14.12 -9.38
N LEU A 123 -7.24 13.13 -9.03
CA LEU A 123 -6.79 11.88 -8.44
C LEU A 123 -7.39 10.70 -9.19
N PRO A 124 -6.74 9.53 -9.11
CA PRO A 124 -7.33 8.30 -9.60
C PRO A 124 -8.75 8.09 -9.10
N MET A 125 -9.54 7.40 -9.89
CA MET A 125 -10.90 7.06 -9.50
C MET A 125 -10.86 6.11 -8.31
N ASP A 126 -11.72 6.37 -7.33
CA ASP A 126 -11.99 5.46 -6.24
C ASP A 126 -13.50 5.25 -6.09
N ARG A 127 -13.94 4.00 -6.11
CA ARG A 127 -15.31 3.56 -5.85
C ARG A 127 -15.35 2.42 -4.83
N GLY A 128 -14.27 2.26 -4.03
CA GLY A 128 -14.05 1.19 -3.08
C GLY A 128 -13.32 -0.03 -3.66
N GLU A 129 -12.71 0.10 -4.83
CA GLU A 129 -11.91 -0.93 -5.50
C GLU A 129 -10.40 -0.71 -5.41
N GLY A 130 -9.98 0.40 -4.80
CA GLY A 130 -8.56 0.79 -4.79
C GLY A 130 -8.09 1.36 -6.11
N GLN A 131 -6.82 1.77 -6.14
CA GLN A 131 -6.21 2.63 -7.17
C GLN A 131 -5.09 1.89 -7.92
N ASN A 132 -5.36 0.65 -8.38
CA ASN A 132 -4.41 -0.08 -9.19
C ASN A 132 -4.47 0.37 -10.66
N TRP A 133 -3.45 1.11 -11.13
CA TRP A 133 -3.41 1.64 -12.48
C TRP A 133 -3.52 0.57 -13.58
N ARG A 134 -3.11 -0.70 -13.29
CA ARG A 134 -3.19 -1.81 -14.24
C ARG A 134 -4.60 -2.30 -14.46
N THR A 135 -5.40 -2.34 -13.40
CA THR A 135 -6.68 -3.08 -13.37
C THR A 135 -7.88 -2.25 -12.93
N ALA A 136 -7.69 -1.04 -12.38
CA ALA A 136 -8.80 -0.22 -11.89
C ALA A 136 -9.90 -0.05 -12.96
N PRO A 137 -11.17 -0.22 -12.59
CA PRO A 137 -12.31 -0.09 -13.49
C PRO A 137 -12.34 1.27 -14.20
N GLY A 138 -12.62 1.23 -15.50
CA GLY A 138 -12.72 2.45 -16.30
C GLY A 138 -11.41 2.97 -16.85
N ASN A 139 -10.24 2.47 -16.42
CA ASN A 139 -8.97 2.77 -17.06
C ASN A 139 -8.97 2.27 -18.51
N LEU A 140 -8.33 3.04 -19.39
CA LEU A 140 -8.23 2.64 -20.79
C LEU A 140 -6.92 1.89 -21.03
N VAL A 141 -6.98 0.82 -21.81
CA VAL A 141 -5.85 -0.08 -22.07
C VAL A 141 -5.75 -0.34 -23.57
N GLY A 142 -4.53 -0.27 -24.11
CA GLY A 142 -4.25 -0.64 -25.50
C GLY A 142 -3.86 -2.11 -25.64
N ASN A 143 -4.08 -2.66 -26.84
CA ASN A 143 -3.50 -3.95 -27.21
C ASN A 143 -1.97 -3.88 -27.22
N VAL A 144 -1.32 -5.03 -26.98
CA VAL A 144 0.13 -5.15 -27.12
C VAL A 144 0.50 -5.12 -28.60
N VAL A 145 1.42 -4.24 -28.97
CA VAL A 145 1.89 -4.07 -30.35
C VAL A 145 3.39 -4.37 -30.43
N LYS A 146 3.78 -5.27 -31.36
CA LYS A 146 5.20 -5.50 -31.65
C LYS A 146 5.73 -4.36 -32.51
N VAL A 147 6.78 -3.67 -32.04
CA VAL A 147 7.34 -2.48 -32.66
C VAL A 147 8.85 -2.61 -32.88
N GLN A 148 9.37 -1.91 -33.88
CA GLN A 148 10.80 -1.69 -34.07
C GLN A 148 11.12 -0.30 -33.52
N PHE A 149 11.82 -0.24 -32.39
CA PHE A 149 12.24 1.02 -31.79
C PHE A 149 13.70 1.33 -32.18
N ASP A 150 13.95 2.57 -32.57
CA ASP A 150 15.30 3.09 -32.83
C ASP A 150 15.33 4.58 -32.43
N PRO A 151 16.04 4.97 -31.37
CA PRO A 151 16.05 6.35 -30.91
C PRO A 151 16.55 7.37 -31.94
N LYS A 152 17.21 6.93 -33.01
CA LYS A 152 17.71 7.77 -34.12
C LYS A 152 16.70 8.02 -35.23
N LYS A 153 15.57 7.28 -35.23
CA LYS A 153 14.50 7.47 -36.23
C LYS A 153 13.64 8.69 -35.87
N THR A 154 12.91 9.20 -36.86
CA THR A 154 12.06 10.38 -36.73
C THR A 154 10.58 10.08 -36.78
N ASP A 155 10.20 8.89 -37.24
CA ASP A 155 8.82 8.43 -37.31
C ASP A 155 8.28 8.10 -35.91
N ALA A 156 7.00 8.40 -35.69
CA ALA A 156 6.35 8.08 -34.43
C ALA A 156 5.80 6.65 -34.43
N ILE A 157 6.07 5.92 -33.36
CA ILE A 157 5.34 4.70 -33.03
C ILE A 157 3.93 5.08 -32.61
N LYS A 158 2.92 4.48 -33.22
CA LYS A 158 1.51 4.79 -32.94
C LYS A 158 0.89 3.67 -32.10
N LEU A 159 0.31 4.04 -30.95
CA LEU A 159 -0.45 3.15 -30.10
C LEU A 159 -1.88 3.66 -29.93
N THR A 160 -2.82 2.78 -29.70
CA THR A 160 -4.22 3.15 -29.46
C THR A 160 -4.71 2.47 -28.19
N LEU A 161 -5.39 3.25 -27.35
CA LEU A 161 -6.17 2.72 -26.23
C LEU A 161 -7.52 2.27 -26.80
N ASP A 162 -7.78 0.99 -26.84
CA ASP A 162 -8.94 0.41 -27.53
C ASP A 162 -9.86 -0.40 -26.61
N LYS A 163 -9.51 -0.53 -25.33
CA LYS A 163 -10.28 -1.24 -24.31
C LYS A 163 -10.47 -0.40 -23.07
N LYS A 164 -11.53 -0.69 -22.32
CA LYS A 164 -11.80 -0.14 -21.00
C LYS A 164 -11.83 -1.30 -19.99
N ASN A 165 -11.13 -1.16 -18.87
CA ASN A 165 -11.22 -2.15 -17.80
C ASN A 165 -12.66 -2.26 -17.30
N PRO A 166 -13.22 -3.48 -17.16
CA PRO A 166 -14.58 -3.67 -16.69
C PRO A 166 -14.74 -3.34 -15.21
N PRO A 167 -15.97 -3.11 -14.72
CA PRO A 167 -16.25 -3.07 -13.29
C PRO A 167 -15.81 -4.35 -12.60
N LEU A 168 -15.40 -4.25 -11.32
CA LEU A 168 -15.16 -5.43 -10.49
C LEU A 168 -16.47 -6.16 -10.22
N PRO A 169 -16.45 -7.49 -10.14
CA PRO A 169 -17.62 -8.25 -9.74
C PRO A 169 -18.00 -7.94 -8.28
N GLU A 170 -19.28 -7.79 -8.02
CA GLU A 170 -19.76 -7.64 -6.65
C GLU A 170 -19.49 -8.93 -5.86
N PRO A 171 -18.93 -8.83 -4.65
CA PRO A 171 -18.70 -9.99 -3.81
C PRO A 171 -20.04 -10.60 -3.36
N LYS A 172 -20.09 -11.93 -3.23
CA LYS A 172 -21.31 -12.65 -2.85
C LYS A 172 -21.23 -13.13 -1.41
N ASP A 173 -22.26 -12.84 -0.64
CA ASP A 173 -22.39 -13.38 0.70
C ASP A 173 -22.49 -14.90 0.71
N THR A 174 -21.86 -15.49 1.70
CA THR A 174 -21.97 -16.92 2.03
C THR A 174 -22.60 -17.12 3.41
N LYS A 175 -22.68 -18.37 3.90
CA LYS A 175 -23.07 -18.64 5.28
C LYS A 175 -22.16 -17.86 6.26
N PHE A 176 -20.85 -17.91 6.05
CA PHE A 176 -19.85 -17.38 6.99
C PHE A 176 -19.39 -15.96 6.64
N ILE A 177 -19.27 -15.60 5.36
CA ILE A 177 -18.72 -14.32 4.95
C ILE A 177 -19.84 -13.40 4.48
N LYS A 178 -19.88 -12.19 5.04
CA LYS A 178 -20.78 -11.11 4.65
C LYS A 178 -19.97 -9.92 4.18
N HIS A 179 -20.53 -9.14 3.27
CA HIS A 179 -19.90 -7.96 2.71
C HIS A 179 -20.77 -6.75 2.99
N ILE A 180 -20.17 -5.69 3.51
CA ILE A 180 -20.85 -4.42 3.68
C ILE A 180 -20.12 -3.31 2.95
N LYS A 181 -20.90 -2.34 2.50
CA LYS A 181 -20.42 -1.04 2.00
C LYS A 181 -21.33 0.02 2.56
N MET A 182 -20.78 0.98 3.29
CA MET A 182 -21.54 2.08 3.88
C MET A 182 -20.98 3.42 3.44
N GLN A 183 -21.82 4.42 3.26
CA GLN A 183 -21.38 5.77 3.03
C GLN A 183 -20.89 6.38 4.35
N SER A 184 -19.64 6.82 4.39
CA SER A 184 -19.06 7.55 5.51
C SER A 184 -19.48 9.02 5.44
N LYS A 185 -20.01 9.55 6.52
CA LYS A 185 -20.33 10.98 6.64
C LYS A 185 -19.07 11.82 6.71
N LEU A 186 -18.12 11.41 7.53
CA LEU A 186 -16.85 12.13 7.74
C LEU A 186 -16.03 12.23 6.45
N LEU A 187 -15.89 11.12 5.72
CA LEU A 187 -15.14 11.11 4.46
C LEU A 187 -15.89 11.85 3.34
N THR A 188 -17.23 11.71 3.28
CA THR A 188 -18.06 12.46 2.31
C THR A 188 -17.90 13.96 2.51
N GLU A 189 -17.87 14.43 3.77
CA GLU A 189 -17.66 15.83 4.08
C GLU A 189 -16.26 16.31 3.67
N PHE A 190 -15.22 15.52 3.93
CA PHE A 190 -13.84 15.87 3.57
C PHE A 190 -13.65 15.96 2.04
N TRP A 191 -14.12 14.94 1.32
CA TRP A 191 -13.90 14.82 -0.13
C TRP A 191 -14.91 15.62 -0.99
N GLY A 192 -15.97 16.18 -0.38
CA GLY A 192 -17.02 16.94 -1.07
C GLY A 192 -17.86 16.10 -2.03
N ARG A 193 -17.88 14.78 -1.86
CA ARG A 193 -18.64 13.81 -2.65
C ARG A 193 -18.90 12.53 -1.85
N PRO A 194 -19.89 11.70 -2.22
CA PRO A 194 -20.12 10.44 -1.53
C PRO A 194 -18.88 9.57 -1.51
N MET A 195 -18.41 9.22 -0.30
CA MET A 195 -17.28 8.31 -0.05
C MET A 195 -17.76 7.16 0.82
N PHE A 196 -17.18 5.99 0.58
CA PHE A 196 -17.65 4.75 1.18
C PHE A 196 -16.53 4.05 1.94
N LEU A 197 -16.92 3.36 3.02
CA LEU A 197 -16.13 2.36 3.70
C LEU A 197 -16.82 1.01 3.59
N GLY A 198 -16.06 -0.06 3.58
CA GLY A 198 -16.59 -1.41 3.57
C GLY A 198 -15.89 -2.32 4.55
N ALA A 199 -16.43 -3.51 4.71
CA ALA A 199 -15.76 -4.60 5.40
C ALA A 199 -16.25 -5.95 4.86
N HIS A 200 -15.33 -6.90 4.80
CA HIS A 200 -15.68 -8.31 4.76
C HIS A 200 -15.78 -8.80 6.20
N ILE A 201 -16.79 -9.59 6.50
CA ILE A 201 -17.14 -9.99 7.87
C ILE A 201 -17.23 -11.49 7.92
N LEU A 202 -16.37 -12.12 8.73
CA LEU A 202 -16.45 -13.56 9.00
C LEU A 202 -17.24 -13.80 10.27
N LEU A 203 -18.38 -14.46 10.12
CA LEU A 203 -19.28 -14.81 11.22
C LEU A 203 -18.86 -16.14 11.85
N PRO A 204 -19.04 -16.31 13.16
CA PRO A 204 -18.77 -17.57 13.84
C PRO A 204 -19.76 -18.65 13.41
N ASP A 205 -19.35 -19.91 13.53
CA ASP A 205 -20.29 -21.03 13.38
C ASP A 205 -21.33 -21.01 14.50
N GLY A 206 -22.57 -21.31 14.18
CA GLY A 206 -23.69 -21.22 15.13
C GLY A 206 -24.25 -19.79 15.29
N PHE A 207 -23.87 -18.84 14.44
CA PHE A 207 -24.29 -17.45 14.56
C PHE A 207 -25.83 -17.28 14.56
N GLU A 208 -26.54 -17.96 13.66
CA GLU A 208 -28.00 -17.88 13.59
C GLU A 208 -28.70 -18.68 14.70
N GLU A 209 -28.08 -19.76 15.15
CA GLU A 209 -28.60 -20.65 16.19
C GLU A 209 -28.52 -20.05 17.60
N HIS A 210 -27.68 -19.01 17.80
CA HIS A 210 -27.46 -18.35 19.08
C HIS A 210 -27.78 -16.84 19.01
N PRO A 211 -29.06 -16.44 18.82
CA PRO A 211 -29.43 -15.04 18.58
C PRO A 211 -29.12 -14.09 19.74
N GLU A 212 -29.01 -14.60 20.98
CA GLU A 212 -28.67 -13.80 22.17
C GLU A 212 -27.17 -13.57 22.36
N ALA A 213 -26.33 -14.29 21.63
CA ALA A 213 -24.88 -14.16 21.79
C ALA A 213 -24.38 -12.81 21.30
N ARG A 214 -23.39 -12.26 22.02
CA ARG A 214 -22.67 -11.03 21.67
C ARG A 214 -21.20 -11.36 21.54
N TYR A 215 -20.58 -10.90 20.47
CA TYR A 215 -19.26 -11.38 20.05
C TYR A 215 -18.16 -10.34 20.26
N PRO A 216 -16.98 -10.73 20.77
CA PRO A 216 -15.78 -9.92 20.66
C PRO A 216 -15.41 -9.73 19.17
N LEU A 217 -14.75 -8.62 18.88
CA LEU A 217 -14.37 -8.24 17.52
C LEU A 217 -12.85 -8.34 17.33
N MET A 218 -12.43 -9.02 16.27
CA MET A 218 -11.08 -8.99 15.75
C MET A 218 -11.05 -8.18 14.44
N VAL A 219 -10.24 -7.13 14.41
CA VAL A 219 -10.14 -6.20 13.28
C VAL A 219 -8.82 -6.46 12.57
N PHE A 220 -8.89 -7.01 11.38
CA PHE A 220 -7.75 -7.20 10.50
C PHE A 220 -7.53 -5.93 9.67
N HIS A 221 -6.32 -5.45 9.71
CA HIS A 221 -5.81 -4.38 8.87
C HIS A 221 -4.91 -4.94 7.77
N GLY A 222 -5.08 -4.48 6.54
CA GLY A 222 -4.28 -4.92 5.40
C GLY A 222 -4.81 -4.37 4.08
N HIS A 223 -4.11 -4.71 3.01
CA HIS A 223 -4.43 -4.21 1.68
C HIS A 223 -5.76 -4.73 1.13
N PHE A 224 -6.47 -3.87 0.43
CA PHE A 224 -7.65 -4.22 -0.34
C PHE A 224 -7.29 -4.96 -1.65
N PRO A 225 -8.07 -5.95 -2.11
CA PRO A 225 -9.10 -6.65 -1.36
C PRO A 225 -8.50 -7.76 -0.50
N ALA A 226 -8.92 -7.86 0.75
CA ALA A 226 -8.62 -9.00 1.61
C ALA A 226 -9.86 -9.91 1.68
N ASP A 227 -9.67 -11.20 1.84
CA ASP A 227 -10.75 -12.19 1.91
C ASP A 227 -10.36 -13.39 2.80
N PHE A 228 -10.13 -13.11 4.08
CA PHE A 228 -9.85 -14.09 5.14
C PHE A 228 -8.85 -15.18 4.74
N SER A 229 -7.78 -14.79 4.02
CA SER A 229 -6.77 -15.71 3.50
C SER A 229 -7.36 -16.85 2.64
N GLY A 230 -8.46 -16.57 1.93
CA GLY A 230 -9.16 -17.53 1.07
C GLY A 230 -9.93 -18.60 1.83
N PHE A 231 -10.47 -18.30 3.03
CA PHE A 231 -11.32 -19.17 3.85
C PHE A 231 -12.23 -20.08 3.01
N ARG A 232 -12.14 -21.39 3.20
CA ARG A 232 -12.87 -22.35 2.36
C ARG A 232 -13.33 -23.60 3.13
N GLU A 233 -14.55 -24.03 2.85
CA GLU A 233 -15.19 -25.15 3.51
C GLU A 233 -14.67 -26.52 3.06
N THR A 234 -14.13 -26.63 1.85
CA THR A 234 -13.64 -27.87 1.26
C THR A 234 -12.11 -27.89 1.14
N PRO A 235 -11.45 -29.06 1.27
CA PRO A 235 -10.01 -29.16 1.04
C PRO A 235 -9.66 -28.82 -0.43
N PRO A 236 -8.40 -28.49 -0.72
CA PRO A 236 -7.98 -28.33 -2.10
C PRO A 236 -8.17 -29.64 -2.89
N PRO A 237 -8.49 -29.58 -4.20
CA PRO A 237 -8.52 -30.74 -5.06
C PRO A 237 -7.20 -31.53 -4.98
N ALA A 238 -7.27 -32.86 -5.01
CA ALA A 238 -6.07 -33.70 -4.94
C ALA A 238 -5.13 -33.46 -6.14
N ASP A 239 -5.71 -33.21 -7.32
CA ASP A 239 -5.07 -32.93 -8.60
C ASP A 239 -4.77 -31.44 -8.84
N MET A 240 -4.87 -30.58 -7.80
CA MET A 240 -4.54 -29.17 -7.92
C MET A 240 -3.11 -29.00 -8.43
N ASP A 241 -2.93 -28.15 -9.44
CA ASP A 241 -1.64 -27.82 -10.01
C ASP A 241 -0.65 -27.33 -8.94
N THR A 242 0.53 -27.93 -8.94
CA THR A 242 1.64 -27.61 -8.04
C THR A 242 2.90 -27.21 -8.80
N THR A 243 2.78 -26.85 -10.07
CA THR A 243 3.92 -26.41 -10.90
C THR A 243 4.25 -24.92 -10.70
N ASP A 244 3.38 -24.16 -10.02
CA ASP A 244 3.62 -22.76 -9.70
C ASP A 244 4.81 -22.61 -8.76
N TYR A 245 5.86 -21.92 -9.25
CA TYR A 245 7.05 -21.59 -8.47
C TYR A 245 6.94 -20.20 -7.88
N ILE A 246 7.20 -20.07 -6.58
CA ILE A 246 7.27 -18.78 -5.88
C ILE A 246 8.72 -18.48 -5.52
N GLU A 247 9.30 -17.53 -6.25
CA GLU A 247 10.71 -17.12 -6.08
C GLU A 247 11.01 -16.68 -4.64
N ARG A 248 10.10 -15.94 -4.00
CA ARG A 248 10.26 -15.46 -2.62
C ARG A 248 10.52 -16.59 -1.63
N PHE A 249 9.81 -17.69 -1.75
CA PHE A 249 9.92 -18.82 -0.81
C PHE A 249 10.73 -19.98 -1.36
N LYS A 250 11.23 -19.88 -2.61
CA LYS A 250 11.99 -20.93 -3.30
C LYS A 250 11.26 -22.27 -3.33
N LEU A 251 9.95 -22.26 -3.53
CA LEU A 251 9.14 -23.47 -3.52
C LEU A 251 8.09 -23.52 -4.62
N TYR A 252 7.66 -24.74 -4.96
CA TYR A 252 6.57 -25.05 -5.88
C TYR A 252 5.28 -25.34 -5.12
N GLY A 253 4.13 -25.13 -5.77
CA GLY A 253 2.80 -25.52 -5.26
C GLY A 253 2.31 -24.64 -4.12
N TYR A 254 2.75 -23.40 -4.00
CA TYR A 254 2.34 -22.51 -2.92
C TYR A 254 0.83 -22.24 -2.90
N LYS A 255 0.17 -22.19 -4.07
CA LYS A 255 -1.30 -22.05 -4.14
C LYS A 255 -2.03 -23.21 -3.45
N LYS A 256 -1.51 -24.43 -3.57
CA LYS A 256 -2.08 -25.60 -2.87
C LYS A 256 -1.87 -25.50 -1.35
N ILE A 257 -0.70 -25.02 -0.92
CA ILE A 257 -0.43 -24.75 0.50
C ILE A 257 -1.41 -23.71 1.04
N GLN A 258 -1.60 -22.58 0.33
CA GLN A 258 -2.58 -21.55 0.71
C GLN A 258 -3.99 -22.13 0.83
N ALA A 259 -4.43 -22.90 -0.17
CA ALA A 259 -5.75 -23.55 -0.16
C ALA A 259 -5.90 -24.55 0.99
N GLN A 260 -4.83 -25.29 1.35
CA GLN A 260 -4.85 -26.20 2.49
C GLN A 260 -4.93 -25.44 3.82
N GLU A 261 -4.16 -24.37 3.98
CA GLU A 261 -4.21 -23.53 5.20
C GLU A 261 -5.57 -22.81 5.33
N ALA A 262 -6.16 -22.37 4.23
CA ALA A 262 -7.51 -21.81 4.21
C ALA A 262 -8.57 -22.82 4.68
N HIS A 263 -8.45 -24.10 4.28
CA HIS A 263 -9.32 -25.16 4.80
C HIS A 263 -9.02 -25.52 6.26
N ASN A 264 -7.75 -25.49 6.68
CA ASN A 264 -7.37 -25.69 8.08
C ASN A 264 -7.95 -24.56 8.96
N PHE A 265 -7.97 -23.34 8.46
CA PHE A 265 -8.62 -22.21 9.12
C PHE A 265 -10.13 -22.48 9.30
N TYR A 266 -10.85 -22.91 8.25
CA TYR A 266 -12.25 -23.29 8.34
C TYR A 266 -12.50 -24.37 9.43
N LYS A 267 -11.70 -25.44 9.43
CA LYS A 267 -11.83 -26.51 10.44
C LYS A 267 -11.61 -26.00 11.86
N THR A 268 -10.65 -25.11 12.05
CA THR A 268 -10.40 -24.49 13.36
C THR A 268 -11.55 -23.59 13.75
N TRP A 269 -12.01 -22.73 12.84
CA TRP A 269 -13.09 -21.76 13.05
C TRP A 269 -14.41 -22.42 13.44
N THR A 270 -14.74 -23.56 12.84
CA THR A 270 -15.99 -24.30 13.09
C THR A 270 -15.85 -25.36 14.20
N SER A 271 -14.67 -25.53 14.78
CA SER A 271 -14.49 -26.51 15.83
C SER A 271 -15.23 -26.10 17.12
N LYS A 272 -15.70 -27.10 17.89
CA LYS A 272 -16.45 -26.89 19.14
C LYS A 272 -15.65 -26.15 20.22
N ASN A 273 -14.33 -26.29 20.20
CA ASN A 273 -13.45 -25.68 21.20
C ASN A 273 -12.92 -24.30 20.83
N PHE A 274 -13.22 -23.82 19.62
CA PHE A 274 -12.77 -22.51 19.18
C PHE A 274 -13.79 -21.45 19.65
N PRO A 275 -13.35 -20.39 20.33
CA PRO A 275 -14.26 -19.36 20.81
C PRO A 275 -14.89 -18.60 19.64
N ARG A 276 -16.08 -18.08 19.82
CA ARG A 276 -16.83 -17.40 18.77
C ARG A 276 -16.47 -15.92 18.74
N PHE A 277 -15.83 -15.48 17.67
CA PHE A 277 -15.51 -14.10 17.38
C PHE A 277 -16.22 -13.65 16.11
N ILE A 278 -16.34 -12.35 15.92
CA ILE A 278 -16.50 -11.75 14.59
C ILE A 278 -15.13 -11.27 14.15
N ILE A 279 -14.72 -11.63 12.93
CA ILE A 279 -13.53 -11.04 12.31
C ILE A 279 -14.01 -10.09 11.23
N ILE A 280 -13.40 -8.90 11.14
CA ILE A 280 -13.60 -7.99 10.03
C ILE A 280 -12.29 -7.72 9.32
N GLU A 281 -12.32 -7.70 7.99
CA GLU A 281 -11.26 -7.17 7.13
C GLU A 281 -11.76 -5.87 6.52
N ILE A 282 -11.14 -4.76 6.92
CA ILE A 282 -11.61 -3.42 6.55
C ILE A 282 -11.31 -3.16 5.07
N GLN A 283 -12.26 -2.58 4.37
CA GLN A 283 -12.13 -2.11 3.00
C GLN A 283 -12.14 -0.58 3.00
N HIS A 284 -10.96 0.03 2.93
CA HIS A 284 -10.77 1.47 3.10
C HIS A 284 -9.90 2.08 1.99
N ALA A 285 -10.04 1.55 0.77
CA ALA A 285 -9.41 2.12 -0.42
C ALA A 285 -9.79 3.59 -0.60
N ASN A 286 -8.85 4.37 -1.12
CA ASN A 286 -9.00 5.80 -1.33
C ASN A 286 -8.36 6.24 -2.66
N PRO A 287 -8.52 7.50 -3.08
CA PRO A 287 -7.96 7.96 -4.37
C PRO A 287 -6.45 7.87 -4.53
N TYR A 288 -5.69 7.67 -3.46
CA TYR A 288 -4.23 7.52 -3.52
C TYR A 288 -3.78 6.08 -3.49
N TYR A 289 -4.53 5.18 -2.82
CA TYR A 289 -4.07 3.81 -2.59
C TYR A 289 -5.20 2.82 -2.27
N ASP A 290 -4.88 1.55 -2.13
CA ASP A 290 -5.83 0.49 -1.79
C ASP A 290 -6.14 0.40 -0.29
N ASP A 291 -5.46 1.17 0.56
CA ASP A 291 -5.80 1.39 1.96
C ASP A 291 -5.51 2.83 2.40
N SER A 292 -6.00 3.24 3.57
CA SER A 292 -5.88 4.60 4.11
C SER A 292 -4.88 4.73 5.24
N TYR A 293 -4.14 3.69 5.58
CA TYR A 293 -3.34 3.60 6.81
C TYR A 293 -4.16 3.75 8.10
N ALA A 294 -5.49 3.68 8.02
CA ALA A 294 -6.44 3.72 9.14
C ALA A 294 -6.25 4.88 10.12
N VAL A 295 -5.70 6.00 9.68
CA VAL A 295 -5.47 7.21 10.49
C VAL A 295 -6.10 8.45 9.87
N ASN A 296 -6.24 9.51 10.67
CA ASN A 296 -6.61 10.81 10.15
C ASN A 296 -5.42 11.43 9.42
N SER A 297 -5.62 11.86 8.20
CA SER A 297 -4.59 12.44 7.34
C SER A 297 -5.05 13.77 6.75
N ALA A 298 -4.13 14.73 6.63
CA ALA A 298 -4.42 16.02 6.02
C ALA A 298 -4.78 15.88 4.52
N ASN A 299 -4.25 14.88 3.83
CA ASN A 299 -4.50 14.67 2.40
C ASN A 299 -5.60 13.66 2.11
N LEU A 300 -5.78 12.63 2.96
CA LEU A 300 -6.77 11.56 2.75
C LEU A 300 -8.08 11.81 3.49
N GLY A 301 -8.05 12.58 4.58
CA GLY A 301 -9.21 12.82 5.43
C GLY A 301 -9.23 11.96 6.70
N PRO A 302 -10.31 12.00 7.47
CA PRO A 302 -10.41 11.40 8.79
C PRO A 302 -10.75 9.90 8.76
N TYR A 303 -9.91 9.08 8.10
CA TYR A 303 -10.15 7.63 8.00
C TYR A 303 -10.09 6.92 9.35
N GLY A 304 -9.18 7.33 10.24
CA GLY A 304 -9.11 6.76 11.59
C GLY A 304 -10.41 6.92 12.36
N ASP A 305 -10.96 8.15 12.37
CA ASP A 305 -12.26 8.44 13.00
C ASP A 305 -13.41 7.72 12.30
N ALA A 306 -13.41 7.70 10.97
CA ALA A 306 -14.46 7.06 10.19
C ALA A 306 -14.51 5.53 10.42
N ILE A 307 -13.36 4.87 10.50
CA ILE A 307 -13.28 3.45 10.83
C ILE A 307 -13.72 3.20 12.26
N THR A 308 -13.17 3.96 13.23
CA THR A 308 -13.40 3.72 14.66
C THR A 308 -14.81 4.10 15.11
N TYR A 309 -15.37 5.21 14.59
CA TYR A 309 -16.63 5.76 15.09
C TYR A 309 -17.83 5.64 14.13
N GLU A 310 -17.61 5.28 12.86
CA GLU A 310 -18.72 5.03 11.93
C GLU A 310 -18.77 3.54 11.55
N LEU A 311 -17.70 2.96 10.97
CA LEU A 311 -17.70 1.60 10.41
C LEU A 311 -17.85 0.53 11.50
N ILE A 312 -16.97 0.52 12.50
CA ILE A 312 -16.97 -0.51 13.56
C ILE A 312 -18.29 -0.53 14.33
N PRO A 313 -18.84 0.60 14.83
CA PRO A 313 -20.13 0.60 15.51
C PRO A 313 -21.31 0.15 14.60
N TYR A 314 -21.25 0.49 13.31
CA TYR A 314 -22.24 0.02 12.34
C TYR A 314 -22.24 -1.52 12.22
N ILE A 315 -21.05 -2.12 12.11
CA ILE A 315 -20.89 -3.58 12.03
C ILE A 315 -21.35 -4.26 13.33
N GLU A 316 -20.88 -3.76 14.48
CA GLU A 316 -21.24 -4.35 15.78
C GLU A 316 -22.73 -4.31 16.06
N LYS A 317 -23.41 -3.24 15.65
CA LYS A 317 -24.86 -3.14 15.74
C LYS A 317 -25.56 -4.17 14.84
N GLN A 318 -25.07 -4.37 13.63
CA GLN A 318 -25.69 -5.26 12.65
C GLN A 318 -25.42 -6.73 12.94
N PHE A 319 -24.22 -7.05 13.41
CA PHE A 319 -23.74 -8.43 13.63
C PHE A 319 -23.56 -8.79 15.10
N ARG A 320 -24.22 -8.10 16.01
CA ARG A 320 -24.23 -8.44 17.44
C ARG A 320 -22.84 -8.44 18.10
N GLY A 321 -21.98 -7.48 17.75
CA GLY A 321 -20.77 -7.23 18.49
C GLY A 321 -21.04 -6.76 19.91
N ILE A 322 -20.08 -6.95 20.83
CA ILE A 322 -20.16 -6.47 22.22
C ILE A 322 -20.25 -4.93 22.26
N GLY A 323 -19.63 -4.23 21.32
CA GLY A 323 -19.75 -2.77 21.19
C GLY A 323 -18.93 -1.97 22.20
N GLN A 324 -17.91 -2.58 22.80
CA GLN A 324 -17.08 -1.94 23.81
C GLN A 324 -15.58 -2.19 23.56
N GLY A 325 -14.75 -1.17 23.83
CA GLY A 325 -13.34 -1.22 23.53
C GLY A 325 -12.57 -2.40 24.13
N TRP A 326 -12.97 -2.87 25.33
CA TRP A 326 -12.33 -4.03 25.95
C TRP A 326 -12.48 -5.34 25.15
N ALA A 327 -13.44 -5.40 24.24
CA ALA A 327 -13.73 -6.58 23.41
C ALA A 327 -13.27 -6.43 21.94
N ARG A 328 -12.51 -5.40 21.60
CA ARG A 328 -11.98 -5.14 20.26
C ARG A 328 -10.48 -5.31 20.20
N PHE A 329 -9.99 -6.07 19.25
CA PHE A 329 -8.58 -6.36 19.06
C PHE A 329 -8.16 -6.11 17.62
N LEU A 330 -6.95 -5.58 17.44
CA LEU A 330 -6.38 -5.19 16.17
C LEU A 330 -5.24 -6.13 15.77
N TYR A 331 -5.14 -6.47 14.51
CA TYR A 331 -4.01 -7.23 14.01
C TYR A 331 -3.79 -6.99 12.52
N GLY A 332 -2.57 -7.23 12.05
CA GLY A 332 -2.20 -7.09 10.66
C GLY A 332 -0.71 -7.23 10.44
N GLY A 333 -0.30 -7.23 9.18
CA GLY A 333 1.10 -7.33 8.80
C GLY A 333 1.49 -6.26 7.78
N SER A 334 2.78 -5.84 7.79
CA SER A 334 3.28 -4.78 6.92
C SER A 334 2.53 -3.47 7.18
N THR A 335 1.93 -2.89 6.16
CA THR A 335 0.99 -1.76 6.30
C THR A 335 -0.03 -2.01 7.41
N GLY A 336 -0.70 -3.17 7.39
CA GLY A 336 -1.68 -3.52 8.43
C GLY A 336 -1.10 -3.68 9.83
N GLY A 337 0.18 -4.01 9.95
CA GLY A 337 0.90 -4.02 11.24
C GLY A 337 1.08 -2.61 11.77
N TRP A 338 1.44 -1.67 10.93
CA TRP A 338 1.52 -0.25 11.29
C TRP A 338 0.13 0.31 11.66
N GLU A 339 -0.89 0.01 10.86
CA GLU A 339 -2.27 0.42 11.10
C GLU A 339 -2.81 -0.09 12.45
N ALA A 340 -2.60 -1.37 12.75
CA ALA A 340 -3.02 -1.96 14.02
C ALA A 340 -2.36 -1.26 15.22
N LEU A 341 -1.06 -0.98 15.13
CA LEU A 341 -0.35 -0.25 16.19
C LEU A 341 -0.80 1.22 16.26
N ALA A 342 -0.95 1.89 15.13
CA ALA A 342 -1.41 3.28 15.05
C ALA A 342 -2.82 3.44 15.64
N ALA A 343 -3.76 2.59 15.25
CA ALA A 343 -5.11 2.61 15.79
C ALA A 343 -5.13 2.37 17.31
N GLN A 344 -4.29 1.43 17.82
CA GLN A 344 -4.16 1.24 19.27
C GLN A 344 -3.59 2.46 19.99
N VAL A 345 -2.65 3.18 19.37
CA VAL A 345 -2.01 4.38 19.97
C VAL A 345 -2.94 5.59 19.92
N PHE A 346 -3.61 5.82 18.79
CA PHE A 346 -4.46 6.99 18.61
C PHE A 346 -5.85 6.84 19.26
N TYR A 347 -6.35 5.60 19.38
CA TYR A 347 -7.65 5.27 19.98
C TYR A 347 -7.52 4.27 21.13
N PRO A 348 -6.71 4.57 22.16
CA PRO A 348 -6.31 3.59 23.17
C PRO A 348 -7.45 3.07 24.05
N ASP A 349 -8.56 3.78 24.13
CA ASP A 349 -9.75 3.38 24.91
C ASP A 349 -10.72 2.53 24.06
N GLU A 350 -10.60 2.59 22.72
CA GLU A 350 -11.48 1.88 21.78
C GLU A 350 -11.00 0.47 21.46
N TYR A 351 -9.73 0.14 21.78
CA TYR A 351 -9.13 -1.16 21.50
C TYR A 351 -8.36 -1.71 22.70
N ASN A 352 -8.35 -3.03 22.85
CA ASN A 352 -7.77 -3.73 24.01
C ASN A 352 -6.51 -4.54 23.69
N GLY A 353 -5.95 -4.38 22.51
CA GLY A 353 -4.68 -5.01 22.14
C GLY A 353 -4.46 -4.97 20.63
N CYS A 354 -3.20 -4.82 20.23
CA CYS A 354 -2.78 -4.88 18.85
C CYS A 354 -1.67 -5.92 18.66
N PHE A 355 -1.72 -6.64 17.54
CA PHE A 355 -0.74 -7.64 17.11
C PHE A 355 -0.18 -7.18 15.77
N ALA A 356 0.92 -6.43 15.83
CA ALA A 356 1.57 -5.80 14.68
C ALA A 356 2.69 -6.69 14.16
N ALA A 357 2.48 -7.37 13.04
CA ALA A 357 3.50 -8.19 12.42
C ALA A 357 4.26 -7.38 11.36
N CYS A 358 5.61 -7.44 11.38
CA CYS A 358 6.49 -6.74 10.44
C CYS A 358 5.96 -5.35 10.05
N PRO A 359 5.61 -4.49 11.02
CA PRO A 359 4.95 -3.22 10.72
C PRO A 359 5.84 -2.37 9.81
N ASP A 360 5.21 -1.59 8.94
CA ASP A 360 5.87 -0.50 8.22
C ASP A 360 6.62 0.41 9.22
N PRO A 361 7.52 1.30 8.79
CA PRO A 361 8.40 2.00 9.74
C PRO A 361 7.62 2.69 10.87
N ILE A 362 7.77 2.18 12.10
CA ILE A 362 7.14 2.70 13.32
C ILE A 362 8.04 3.68 14.09
N ASP A 363 9.25 3.90 13.56
CA ASP A 363 10.25 4.86 14.02
C ASP A 363 10.96 5.43 12.79
N PHE A 364 10.78 6.69 12.52
CA PHE A 364 11.31 7.30 11.29
C PHE A 364 12.80 7.68 11.39
N ARG A 365 13.47 7.37 12.50
CA ARG A 365 14.94 7.29 12.54
C ARG A 365 15.46 6.11 11.72
N ALA A 366 14.58 5.15 11.48
CA ALA A 366 14.82 4.00 10.60
C ALA A 366 13.63 3.85 9.63
N TYR A 367 13.38 4.89 8.81
CA TYR A 367 12.41 4.84 7.74
C TYR A 367 12.95 3.94 6.62
N THR A 368 12.73 2.64 6.78
CA THR A 368 13.48 1.55 6.16
C THR A 368 14.98 1.64 6.44
N THR A 369 15.78 2.17 5.52
CA THR A 369 17.24 2.38 5.66
C THR A 369 17.65 3.86 5.80
N VAL A 370 16.68 4.77 5.96
CA VAL A 370 16.90 6.22 6.01
C VAL A 370 16.55 6.77 7.39
N ASN A 371 17.44 7.57 7.98
CA ASN A 371 17.06 8.45 9.08
C ASN A 371 16.59 9.78 8.51
N ILE A 372 15.27 9.96 8.36
CA ILE A 372 14.74 11.18 7.72
C ILE A 372 15.04 12.46 8.49
N TYR A 373 15.40 12.37 9.77
CA TYR A 373 15.74 13.51 10.61
C TYR A 373 17.19 13.97 10.41
N ASN A 374 18.13 13.01 10.34
CA ASN A 374 19.57 13.28 10.31
C ASN A 374 20.19 13.20 8.93
N ASP A 375 19.73 12.28 8.06
CA ASP A 375 20.25 12.12 6.72
C ASP A 375 19.88 13.32 5.83
N LYS A 376 20.76 13.70 4.93
CA LYS A 376 20.51 14.76 3.94
C LYS A 376 19.85 14.21 2.68
N ASN A 377 20.06 12.93 2.41
CA ASN A 377 19.63 12.30 1.17
C ASN A 377 19.12 10.88 1.42
N ALA A 378 17.98 10.56 0.81
CA ALA A 378 17.33 9.27 0.92
C ALA A 378 18.01 8.18 0.08
N TYR A 379 18.62 8.52 -1.05
CA TYR A 379 19.13 7.56 -2.02
C TYR A 379 20.59 7.18 -1.77
N TYR A 380 21.33 8.04 -1.09
CA TYR A 380 22.75 7.83 -0.84
C TYR A 380 23.05 7.85 0.66
N GLN A 381 23.97 7.01 1.05
CA GLN A 381 24.58 7.02 2.38
C GLN A 381 26.06 7.31 2.27
N GLU A 382 26.59 8.02 3.25
CA GLU A 382 28.04 8.25 3.37
C GLU A 382 28.69 6.93 3.82
N GLY A 383 29.61 6.44 3.03
CA GLY A 383 30.47 5.32 3.38
C GLY A 383 31.85 5.81 3.79
N ALA A 384 32.70 4.90 4.32
CA ALA A 384 34.06 5.23 4.75
C ALA A 384 34.94 5.82 3.62
N PHE A 385 34.66 5.48 2.37
CA PHE A 385 35.48 5.86 1.22
C PHE A 385 34.74 6.67 0.16
N ARG A 386 33.42 6.51 0.05
CA ARG A 386 32.59 7.23 -0.91
C ARG A 386 31.09 7.08 -0.56
N LYS A 387 30.26 7.91 -1.18
CA LYS A 387 28.81 7.72 -1.19
C LYS A 387 28.43 6.43 -1.92
N THR A 388 27.51 5.67 -1.32
CA THR A 388 26.93 4.45 -1.91
C THR A 388 25.42 4.57 -1.98
N LEU A 389 24.81 3.88 -2.93
CA LEU A 389 23.35 3.78 -3.00
C LEU A 389 22.80 3.04 -1.77
N ARG A 390 21.67 3.49 -1.26
CA ARG A 390 20.97 2.81 -0.18
C ARG A 390 20.19 1.61 -0.73
N PRO A 391 20.28 0.45 -0.07
CA PRO A 391 19.44 -0.68 -0.39
C PRO A 391 17.99 -0.37 -0.01
N GLY A 392 17.04 -0.80 -0.87
CA GLY A 392 15.59 -0.69 -0.63
C GLY A 392 14.95 -2.03 -0.33
N LYS A 393 15.49 -3.11 -0.89
CA LYS A 393 14.95 -4.47 -0.73
C LYS A 393 16.06 -5.51 -0.74
N ARG A 394 15.92 -6.52 0.11
CA ARG A 394 16.83 -7.67 0.22
C ARG A 394 16.07 -9.00 0.35
N ASP A 395 16.79 -10.12 0.16
CA ASP A 395 16.32 -11.45 0.55
C ASP A 395 16.79 -11.82 1.98
N TYR A 396 16.40 -13.01 2.46
CA TYR A 396 16.77 -13.51 3.80
C TYR A 396 18.27 -13.78 3.96
N LEU A 397 19.04 -13.87 2.87
CA LEU A 397 20.49 -14.00 2.88
C LEU A 397 21.20 -12.63 2.85
N GLY A 398 20.44 -11.54 2.71
CA GLY A 398 20.98 -10.19 2.64
C GLY A 398 21.34 -9.72 1.22
N HIS A 399 21.02 -10.48 0.17
CA HIS A 399 21.25 -10.03 -1.20
C HIS A 399 20.28 -8.91 -1.56
N VAL A 400 20.83 -7.77 -1.97
CA VAL A 400 20.05 -6.60 -2.35
C VAL A 400 19.46 -6.80 -3.75
N SER A 401 18.14 -6.73 -3.87
CA SER A 401 17.43 -6.90 -5.14
C SER A 401 16.98 -5.56 -5.75
N ALA A 402 16.74 -4.52 -4.94
CA ALA A 402 16.39 -3.18 -5.41
C ALA A 402 17.02 -2.10 -4.54
N MET A 403 17.40 -0.98 -5.16
CA MET A 403 17.85 0.21 -4.44
C MET A 403 16.67 1.14 -4.17
N LEU A 404 16.75 1.91 -3.10
CA LEU A 404 15.73 2.88 -2.72
C LEU A 404 15.43 3.89 -3.85
N MET A 405 16.47 4.33 -4.54
CA MET A 405 16.35 5.23 -5.68
C MET A 405 15.52 4.61 -6.81
N ASP A 406 15.75 3.33 -7.12
CA ASP A 406 15.05 2.64 -8.20
C ASP A 406 13.55 2.50 -7.90
N MET A 407 13.19 2.13 -6.67
CA MET A 407 11.79 2.07 -6.23
C MET A 407 11.07 3.41 -6.38
N ASN A 408 11.70 4.51 -5.92
CA ASN A 408 11.13 5.85 -6.04
C ASN A 408 11.08 6.37 -7.48
N HIS A 409 12.07 6.06 -8.32
CA HIS A 409 12.03 6.43 -9.74
C HIS A 409 10.96 5.66 -10.52
N LYS A 410 10.71 4.38 -10.17
CA LYS A 410 9.58 3.63 -10.71
C LYS A 410 8.26 4.35 -10.40
N GLU A 411 8.04 4.71 -9.13
CA GLU A 411 6.83 5.43 -8.71
C GLU A 411 6.69 6.78 -9.43
N LEU A 412 7.78 7.56 -9.55
CA LEU A 412 7.76 8.83 -10.27
C LEU A 412 7.38 8.67 -11.75
N ALA A 413 7.80 7.59 -12.40
CA ALA A 413 7.38 7.31 -13.78
C ALA A 413 5.88 6.95 -13.85
N ILE A 414 5.37 6.17 -12.88
CA ILE A 414 3.97 5.77 -12.80
C ILE A 414 3.06 6.94 -12.43
N GLY A 415 3.45 7.79 -11.47
CA GLY A 415 2.63 8.92 -11.00
C GLY A 415 3.45 10.06 -10.46
N THR A 416 2.92 11.28 -10.56
CA THR A 416 3.44 12.50 -9.92
C THR A 416 2.52 12.91 -8.78
N ASN A 417 3.00 13.75 -7.85
CA ASN A 417 2.20 14.25 -6.72
C ASN A 417 1.59 13.12 -5.86
N SER A 418 2.39 12.10 -5.55
CA SER A 418 2.02 10.94 -4.73
C SER A 418 0.84 10.12 -5.30
N ARG A 419 0.71 10.03 -6.65
CA ARG A 419 -0.42 9.37 -7.33
C ARG A 419 -0.03 8.08 -8.05
N SER A 420 1.13 7.48 -7.74
CA SER A 420 1.54 6.23 -8.38
C SER A 420 0.67 5.03 -7.97
N GLY A 421 0.07 5.07 -6.79
CA GLY A 421 -0.62 3.94 -6.19
C GLY A 421 0.34 2.88 -5.65
N ASP A 422 1.58 3.25 -5.37
CA ASP A 422 2.62 2.40 -4.77
C ASP A 422 3.06 2.94 -3.39
N GLN A 423 3.88 2.18 -2.67
CA GLN A 423 4.14 2.29 -1.24
C GLN A 423 4.77 3.63 -0.78
N TRP A 424 5.74 4.17 -1.52
CA TRP A 424 6.40 5.41 -1.12
C TRP A 424 5.50 6.62 -1.28
N ASP A 425 4.64 6.60 -2.31
CA ASP A 425 3.68 7.66 -2.57
C ASP A 425 2.53 7.64 -1.56
N ILE A 426 2.05 6.45 -1.12
CA ILE A 426 1.00 6.42 -0.09
C ILE A 426 1.54 6.89 1.26
N TRP A 427 2.75 6.52 1.68
CA TRP A 427 3.34 7.06 2.90
C TRP A 427 3.41 8.58 2.87
N GLU A 428 3.82 9.13 1.72
CA GLU A 428 3.85 10.57 1.52
C GLU A 428 2.43 11.18 1.57
N ALA A 429 1.45 10.55 0.94
CA ALA A 429 0.07 11.00 0.95
C ALA A 429 -0.55 10.97 2.36
N VAL A 430 -0.26 9.94 3.16
CA VAL A 430 -0.77 9.81 4.52
C VAL A 430 -0.10 10.79 5.47
N TYR A 431 1.23 10.82 5.46
CA TYR A 431 1.99 11.47 6.54
C TYR A 431 2.33 12.95 6.28
N SER A 432 2.26 13.43 5.03
CA SER A 432 2.69 14.78 4.68
C SER A 432 1.63 15.85 4.93
N PRO A 433 2.06 17.09 5.19
CA PRO A 433 1.16 18.23 5.13
C PRO A 433 0.71 18.48 3.69
N VAL A 434 -0.42 19.16 3.53
CA VAL A 434 -0.92 19.58 2.22
C VAL A 434 -0.01 20.66 1.62
N GLY A 435 0.38 20.49 0.36
CA GLY A 435 1.10 21.49 -0.40
C GLY A 435 0.19 22.60 -0.93
N GLU A 436 0.78 23.70 -1.39
CA GLU A 436 0.04 24.85 -1.98
C GLU A 436 -0.81 24.46 -3.20
N ASN A 437 -0.38 23.41 -3.91
CA ASN A 437 -1.10 22.85 -5.06
C ASN A 437 -2.20 21.86 -4.67
N GLY A 438 -2.44 21.64 -3.36
CA GLY A 438 -3.44 20.71 -2.83
C GLY A 438 -3.01 19.25 -2.77
N TYR A 439 -1.82 18.90 -3.25
CA TYR A 439 -1.25 17.56 -3.15
C TYR A 439 -0.30 17.43 -1.95
N PRO A 440 0.08 16.21 -1.55
CA PRO A 440 1.03 16.02 -0.47
C PRO A 440 2.36 16.71 -0.73
N LYS A 441 2.96 17.33 0.28
CA LYS A 441 4.35 17.81 0.19
C LYS A 441 5.29 16.61 0.18
N PRO A 442 6.22 16.50 -0.79
CA PRO A 442 7.15 15.38 -0.83
C PRO A 442 8.11 15.39 0.37
N ILE A 443 8.32 14.22 0.97
CA ILE A 443 9.32 14.04 2.02
C ILE A 443 10.75 14.21 1.50
N TRP A 444 10.95 13.90 0.23
CA TRP A 444 12.18 14.18 -0.51
C TRP A 444 11.91 14.44 -1.98
N ASN A 445 12.83 15.13 -2.62
CA ASN A 445 12.79 15.27 -4.06
C ASN A 445 12.94 13.89 -4.72
N LYS A 446 11.92 13.42 -5.43
CA LYS A 446 11.88 12.08 -6.03
C LYS A 446 12.99 11.83 -7.07
N LEU A 447 13.55 12.89 -7.70
CA LEU A 447 14.67 12.75 -8.64
C LEU A 447 16.04 12.68 -7.95
N THR A 448 16.24 13.45 -6.88
CA THR A 448 17.56 13.64 -6.26
C THR A 448 17.73 12.95 -4.91
N GLY A 449 16.62 12.62 -4.24
CA GLY A 449 16.61 12.06 -2.90
C GLY A 449 16.86 13.07 -1.78
N GLU A 450 16.94 14.37 -2.06
CA GLU A 450 17.14 15.42 -1.05
C GLU A 450 15.92 15.51 -0.12
N ILE A 451 16.15 15.38 1.20
CA ILE A 451 15.11 15.28 2.22
C ILE A 451 14.65 16.67 2.67
N ASP A 452 13.33 16.91 2.65
CA ASP A 452 12.72 18.10 3.24
C ASP A 452 12.60 17.94 4.77
N LYS A 453 13.41 18.68 5.51
CA LYS A 453 13.47 18.62 6.98
C LYS A 453 12.22 19.19 7.66
N ALA A 454 11.49 20.09 7.02
CA ALA A 454 10.25 20.62 7.56
C ALA A 454 9.13 19.58 7.46
N VAL A 455 9.06 18.85 6.34
CA VAL A 455 8.15 17.72 6.16
C VAL A 455 8.52 16.59 7.13
N ALA A 456 9.81 16.25 7.28
CA ALA A 456 10.26 15.25 8.24
C ALA A 456 9.86 15.59 9.69
N ALA A 457 9.97 16.87 10.09
CA ALA A 457 9.53 17.31 11.41
C ALA A 457 8.02 17.18 11.59
N TYR A 458 7.22 17.48 10.57
CA TYR A 458 5.77 17.27 10.58
C TYR A 458 5.41 15.79 10.75
N TRP A 459 6.10 14.88 10.00
CA TRP A 459 5.90 13.44 10.14
C TRP A 459 6.20 12.95 11.56
N ARG A 460 7.31 13.44 12.15
CA ARG A 460 7.69 13.07 13.51
C ARG A 460 6.59 13.35 14.53
N GLU A 461 6.05 14.56 14.49
CA GLU A 461 5.06 15.00 15.49
C GLU A 461 3.70 14.33 15.34
N ASN A 462 3.34 13.87 14.10
CA ASN A 462 2.00 13.39 13.80
C ASN A 462 1.91 11.88 13.54
N TYR A 463 2.98 11.23 13.07
CA TYR A 463 2.89 9.85 12.59
C TYR A 463 4.05 8.93 13.02
N ASP A 464 5.16 9.45 13.55
CA ASP A 464 6.21 8.60 14.14
C ASP A 464 5.70 8.00 15.45
N LEU A 465 5.28 6.73 15.39
CA LEU A 465 4.62 6.08 16.52
C LEU A 465 5.55 5.94 17.72
N GLN A 466 6.85 5.72 17.49
CA GLN A 466 7.85 5.68 18.57
C GLN A 466 7.93 7.04 19.28
N HIS A 467 8.07 8.12 18.50
CA HIS A 467 8.13 9.47 19.06
C HIS A 467 6.86 9.81 19.84
N ILE A 468 5.68 9.52 19.28
CA ILE A 468 4.37 9.79 19.92
C ILE A 468 4.22 9.02 21.21
N ILE A 469 4.55 7.71 21.22
CA ILE A 469 4.50 6.89 22.44
C ILE A 469 5.43 7.47 23.51
N GLN A 470 6.68 7.78 23.16
CA GLN A 470 7.68 8.31 24.08
C GLN A 470 7.26 9.69 24.62
N ARG A 471 6.83 10.60 23.75
CA ARG A 471 6.41 11.96 24.10
C ARG A 471 5.21 11.97 25.03
N ASP A 472 4.23 11.15 24.75
CA ASP A 472 2.91 11.19 25.39
C ASP A 472 2.70 10.07 26.41
N TRP A 473 3.76 9.35 26.82
CA TRP A 473 3.65 8.20 27.72
C TRP A 473 2.95 8.49 29.04
N ALA A 474 3.16 9.67 29.60
CA ALA A 474 2.46 10.08 30.82
C ALA A 474 0.92 10.03 30.70
N LYS A 475 0.39 10.22 29.50
CA LYS A 475 -1.05 10.15 29.19
C LYS A 475 -1.47 8.76 28.66
N LEU A 476 -0.63 8.17 27.83
CA LEU A 476 -0.94 6.93 27.10
C LEU A 476 -0.59 5.68 27.91
N GLY A 477 0.40 5.74 28.81
CA GLY A 477 0.99 4.55 29.40
C GLY A 477 -0.01 3.63 30.08
N LYS A 478 -0.89 4.15 30.94
CA LYS A 478 -1.94 3.35 31.60
C LYS A 478 -2.95 2.74 30.63
N LYS A 479 -3.16 3.38 29.47
CA LYS A 479 -4.11 2.95 28.46
C LYS A 479 -3.50 1.92 27.49
N LEU A 480 -2.17 1.94 27.31
CA LEU A 480 -1.44 1.07 26.39
C LEU A 480 -0.77 -0.12 27.09
N GLN A 481 -0.63 -0.10 28.40
CA GLN A 481 0.04 -1.17 29.15
C GLN A 481 -0.52 -2.56 28.83
N GLY A 482 0.37 -3.45 28.38
CA GLY A 482 0.03 -4.83 28.02
C GLY A 482 -0.85 -4.97 26.77
N LYS A 483 -0.93 -3.94 25.91
CA LYS A 483 -1.71 -3.96 24.67
C LYS A 483 -0.87 -4.06 23.38
N ILE A 484 0.45 -3.86 23.50
CA ILE A 484 1.34 -3.78 22.33
C ILE A 484 2.07 -5.10 22.14
N HIS A 485 1.85 -5.75 21.00
CA HIS A 485 2.56 -6.96 20.59
C HIS A 485 3.12 -6.73 19.19
N ILE A 486 4.45 -6.84 19.03
CA ILE A 486 5.15 -6.60 17.76
C ILE A 486 5.97 -7.84 17.41
N TYR A 487 5.87 -8.27 16.15
CA TYR A 487 6.59 -9.42 15.61
C TYR A 487 7.30 -9.02 14.33
N CYS A 488 8.57 -9.36 14.15
CA CYS A 488 9.30 -9.04 12.93
C CYS A 488 10.35 -10.11 12.62
N GLY A 489 10.49 -10.47 11.35
CA GLY A 489 11.64 -11.23 10.90
C GLY A 489 12.89 -10.35 10.96
N ASP A 490 14.00 -10.86 11.50
CA ASP A 490 15.25 -10.07 11.58
C ASP A 490 15.93 -9.88 10.21
N MET A 491 15.49 -10.63 9.19
CA MET A 491 15.85 -10.45 7.80
C MET A 491 14.68 -9.91 6.95
N ASP A 492 13.86 -9.04 7.55
CA ASP A 492 12.78 -8.38 6.81
C ASP A 492 13.27 -7.82 5.47
N ASN A 493 12.50 -8.10 4.41
CA ASN A 493 12.90 -7.76 3.04
C ASN A 493 13.05 -6.25 2.79
N TYR A 494 12.31 -5.43 3.54
CA TYR A 494 12.28 -3.96 3.42
C TYR A 494 12.99 -3.25 4.57
N TYR A 495 13.78 -3.99 5.37
CA TYR A 495 14.52 -3.47 6.53
C TYR A 495 13.62 -2.92 7.66
N LEU A 496 12.36 -3.35 7.75
CA LEU A 496 11.41 -2.86 8.75
C LEU A 496 11.81 -3.26 10.18
N ASN A 497 12.58 -4.33 10.34
CA ASN A 497 13.19 -4.73 11.60
C ASN A 497 14.02 -3.62 12.26
N ASN A 498 14.60 -2.69 11.47
CA ASN A 498 15.40 -1.59 12.03
C ASN A 498 14.54 -0.66 12.91
N ALA A 499 13.35 -0.29 12.46
CA ALA A 499 12.42 0.52 13.24
C ALA A 499 11.89 -0.23 14.47
N VAL A 500 11.71 -1.55 14.36
CA VAL A 500 11.25 -2.38 15.47
C VAL A 500 12.31 -2.46 16.57
N TYR A 501 13.60 -2.56 16.25
CA TYR A 501 14.68 -2.52 17.25
C TYR A 501 14.66 -1.23 18.07
N LEU A 502 14.50 -0.08 17.41
CA LEU A 502 14.42 1.23 18.08
C LEU A 502 13.15 1.37 18.93
N MET A 503 12.04 0.86 18.46
CA MET A 503 10.79 0.83 19.21
C MET A 503 10.92 -0.06 20.46
N GLU A 504 11.55 -1.23 20.33
CA GLU A 504 11.78 -2.13 21.48
C GLU A 504 12.61 -1.46 22.57
N GLU A 505 13.71 -0.77 22.19
CA GLU A 505 14.52 0.00 23.14
C GLU A 505 13.67 1.05 23.88
N THR A 506 12.82 1.75 23.14
CA THR A 506 11.90 2.73 23.71
C THR A 506 10.94 2.06 24.69
N LEU A 507 10.23 1.00 24.28
CA LEU A 507 9.25 0.30 25.13
C LEU A 507 9.89 -0.25 26.42
N LYS A 508 11.14 -0.73 26.36
CA LYS A 508 11.90 -1.19 27.52
C LYS A 508 12.29 -0.05 28.47
N SER A 509 12.48 1.15 27.95
CA SER A 509 12.84 2.34 28.74
C SER A 509 11.68 2.99 29.50
N LEU A 510 10.43 2.66 29.10
CA LEU A 510 9.23 3.23 29.71
C LEU A 510 8.91 2.49 31.02
N ASP A 511 8.92 3.20 32.13
CA ASP A 511 8.83 2.62 33.49
C ASP A 511 7.69 3.16 34.36
N ASN A 512 7.01 4.21 33.95
CA ASN A 512 5.90 4.80 34.71
C ASN A 512 4.64 5.06 33.86
N PRO A 513 3.74 4.05 33.71
CA PRO A 513 3.94 2.63 34.04
C PRO A 513 4.92 1.93 33.10
N LYS A 514 5.36 0.72 33.44
CA LYS A 514 6.05 -0.13 32.46
C LYS A 514 5.12 -0.42 31.29
N ALA A 515 5.67 -0.45 30.07
CA ALA A 515 4.87 -0.69 28.87
C ALA A 515 4.20 -2.08 28.88
N ASP A 516 4.85 -3.09 29.47
CA ASP A 516 4.39 -4.48 29.45
C ASP A 516 4.07 -4.93 28.02
N ALA A 517 4.96 -4.59 27.11
CA ALA A 517 4.83 -4.88 25.69
C ALA A 517 5.61 -6.14 25.31
N GLU A 518 5.13 -6.84 24.31
CA GLU A 518 5.82 -7.99 23.72
C GLU A 518 6.45 -7.61 22.39
N VAL A 519 7.76 -7.84 22.24
CA VAL A 519 8.46 -7.74 20.96
C VAL A 519 9.22 -9.03 20.71
N ARG A 520 9.02 -9.65 19.55
CA ARG A 520 9.68 -10.91 19.17
C ARG A 520 10.25 -10.84 17.76
N TYR A 521 11.38 -11.51 17.57
CA TYR A 521 12.05 -11.64 16.29
C TYR A 521 12.08 -13.09 15.82
N GLY A 522 11.91 -13.25 14.50
CA GLY A 522 12.11 -14.53 13.83
C GLY A 522 13.51 -14.60 13.23
N ASP A 523 14.33 -15.57 13.70
CA ASP A 523 15.70 -15.77 13.22
C ASP A 523 15.70 -16.10 11.72
N ARG A 524 16.28 -15.22 10.90
CA ARG A 524 16.34 -15.25 9.44
C ARG A 524 14.99 -15.30 8.73
N PHE A 525 13.89 -15.02 9.45
CA PHE A 525 12.60 -14.88 8.79
C PHE A 525 12.49 -13.53 8.07
N GLU A 526 11.74 -13.57 7.00
CA GLU A 526 11.53 -12.44 6.10
C GLU A 526 10.26 -11.66 6.46
N HIS A 527 9.95 -10.69 5.62
CA HIS A 527 8.75 -9.88 5.71
C HIS A 527 7.46 -10.70 5.90
N CYS A 528 6.56 -10.23 6.75
CA CYS A 528 5.31 -10.87 7.18
C CYS A 528 5.47 -12.11 8.08
N TRP A 529 6.60 -12.29 8.76
CA TRP A 529 6.63 -13.20 9.89
C TRP A 529 5.80 -12.61 11.04
N ASN A 530 4.90 -13.39 11.60
CA ASN A 530 3.87 -12.93 12.54
C ASN A 530 3.96 -13.52 13.95
N GLY A 531 5.11 -14.06 14.31
CA GLY A 531 5.36 -14.53 15.68
C GLY A 531 5.25 -16.02 15.89
N ASP A 532 4.95 -16.84 14.87
CA ASP A 532 4.93 -18.29 14.99
C ASP A 532 6.34 -18.89 14.78
N PRO A 533 7.01 -19.40 15.83
CA PRO A 533 8.35 -19.95 15.70
C PRO A 533 8.37 -21.39 15.16
N ASN A 534 7.21 -22.05 15.06
CA ASN A 534 7.12 -23.49 14.81
C ASN A 534 6.92 -23.83 13.32
N VAL A 535 6.57 -22.85 12.49
CA VAL A 535 6.30 -23.06 11.08
C VAL A 535 7.10 -22.10 10.21
N PRO A 536 7.42 -22.48 8.95
CA PRO A 536 8.09 -21.60 8.02
C PRO A 536 7.31 -20.30 7.79
N ASN A 537 8.01 -19.22 7.41
CA ASN A 537 7.43 -17.92 7.16
C ASN A 537 6.26 -17.95 6.17
N TYR A 538 6.34 -18.78 5.12
CA TYR A 538 5.28 -18.91 4.11
C TYR A 538 3.99 -19.55 4.62
N ILE A 539 4.03 -20.30 5.72
CA ILE A 539 2.84 -20.82 6.43
C ILE A 539 2.43 -19.86 7.54
N SER A 540 3.37 -19.37 8.34
CA SER A 540 3.10 -18.46 9.46
C SER A 540 2.19 -17.30 9.03
N ARG A 541 2.49 -16.67 7.91
CA ARG A 541 1.70 -15.56 7.35
C ARG A 541 0.23 -15.89 7.01
N LEU A 542 -0.11 -17.16 6.85
CA LEU A 542 -1.48 -17.60 6.54
C LEU A 542 -2.32 -17.85 7.79
N ARG A 543 -1.76 -17.67 9.00
CA ARG A 543 -2.38 -18.06 10.27
C ARG A 543 -2.82 -16.88 11.14
N TYR A 544 -2.79 -15.65 10.61
CA TYR A 544 -3.17 -14.45 11.36
C TYR A 544 -4.51 -14.57 12.10
N ASN A 545 -5.53 -15.10 11.45
CA ASN A 545 -6.89 -15.08 11.95
C ASN A 545 -7.14 -15.99 13.17
N THR A 546 -6.20 -16.87 13.51
CA THR A 546 -6.37 -17.83 14.62
C THR A 546 -5.26 -17.77 15.67
N MET A 547 -4.05 -17.37 15.28
CA MET A 547 -2.87 -17.55 16.13
C MET A 547 -2.84 -16.65 17.38
N TYR A 548 -3.46 -15.49 17.32
CA TYR A 548 -3.48 -14.54 18.44
C TYR A 548 -4.62 -14.79 19.45
N VAL A 549 -5.58 -15.65 19.10
CA VAL A 549 -6.78 -15.89 19.91
C VAL A 549 -6.47 -16.28 21.37
N PRO A 550 -5.48 -17.13 21.67
CA PRO A 550 -5.15 -17.44 23.08
C PRO A 550 -4.78 -16.20 23.90
N LYS A 551 -3.97 -15.29 23.34
CA LYS A 551 -3.57 -14.03 24.00
C LYS A 551 -4.75 -13.07 24.13
N ILE A 552 -5.62 -13.04 23.14
CA ILE A 552 -6.85 -12.25 23.16
C ILE A 552 -7.76 -12.71 24.29
N LEU A 553 -7.96 -14.02 24.43
CA LEU A 553 -8.78 -14.59 25.52
C LEU A 553 -8.22 -14.27 26.91
N GLU A 554 -6.92 -14.45 27.11
CA GLU A 554 -6.24 -14.11 28.36
C GLU A 554 -6.45 -12.62 28.69
N ARG A 555 -6.30 -11.74 27.69
CA ARG A 555 -6.49 -10.31 27.86
C ARG A 555 -7.94 -9.97 28.20
N ILE A 556 -8.92 -10.55 27.53
CA ILE A 556 -10.35 -10.39 27.83
C ILE A 556 -10.62 -10.79 29.29
N GLU A 557 -10.18 -11.96 29.72
CA GLU A 557 -10.40 -12.47 31.08
C GLU A 557 -9.80 -11.56 32.15
N LYS A 558 -8.63 -10.96 31.86
CA LYS A 558 -7.92 -10.07 32.77
C LYS A 558 -8.53 -8.66 32.87
N THR A 559 -9.15 -8.18 31.79
CA THR A 559 -9.48 -6.75 31.67
C THR A 559 -10.96 -6.44 31.42
N ALA A 560 -11.79 -7.44 31.21
CA ALA A 560 -13.23 -7.22 31.06
C ALA A 560 -13.82 -6.58 32.32
N PRO A 561 -14.71 -5.59 32.18
CA PRO A 561 -15.33 -4.94 33.33
C PRO A 561 -16.22 -5.92 34.11
N ALA A 562 -16.44 -5.62 35.38
CA ALA A 562 -17.32 -6.42 36.24
C ALA A 562 -18.74 -6.50 35.62
N GLY A 563 -19.27 -7.73 35.48
CA GLY A 563 -20.57 -7.98 34.87
C GLY A 563 -20.56 -8.10 33.35
N ALA A 564 -19.38 -8.05 32.71
CA ALA A 564 -19.26 -8.29 31.28
C ALA A 564 -19.73 -9.70 30.88
N ASP A 565 -20.34 -9.83 29.70
CA ASP A 565 -20.71 -11.11 29.13
C ASP A 565 -19.47 -11.83 28.58
N LEU A 566 -19.00 -12.81 29.34
CA LEU A 566 -17.87 -13.68 28.96
C LEU A 566 -18.31 -15.08 28.53
N LYS A 567 -19.62 -15.33 28.41
CA LYS A 567 -20.16 -16.69 28.23
C LYS A 567 -20.98 -16.86 26.96
N SER A 568 -21.80 -15.89 26.55
CA SER A 568 -22.76 -16.06 25.45
C SER A 568 -22.10 -16.45 24.12
N TRP A 569 -20.85 -16.09 23.90
CA TRP A 569 -20.05 -16.37 22.71
C TRP A 569 -19.11 -17.59 22.84
N ARG A 570 -19.27 -18.41 23.88
CA ARG A 570 -18.47 -19.62 24.16
C ARG A 570 -19.32 -20.91 24.08
N TYR A 571 -20.25 -20.96 23.15
CA TYR A 571 -21.09 -22.15 22.90
C TYR A 571 -20.44 -23.15 21.95
#